data_b9f84bae4dbf403ee239cfb650c19828
#
_entry.id   b9f84bae4dbf403ee239cfb650c19828
#
_cell.length_a   1.000
_cell.length_b   1.000
_cell.length_c   1.000
_cell.angle_alpha   90.00
_cell.angle_beta   90.00
_cell.angle_gamma   90.00
#
_symmetry.space_group_name_H-M   'P 1'
#
loop_
_entity.id
_entity.type
_entity.pdbx_description
1 polymer ?
#
loop_
_entity_poly.entity_id
_entity_poly.type
_entity_poly.pdbx_seq_one_letter_code
_entity_poly.pdbx_strand_id
1 'polypeptide(L)'
;MKYIFRVLRGASFQKLFTVIDRIHEKSGQSKLYTLFDIINCAIRYGAGYYDYLIFAFWAMNHRQRNTYLTRMRNKRLNTLLHDENYTYIFDKKQEFDKNFSDYIGRDFRAVEGLTYNEFVSFISDKDAVFAKPTTGESGKGIERLAKDKFESLHQMYDYITDPVHRFGVIEEQLEQHPDLTAVYPHSINSYRIVTLLADDGQVHCVYAVAKFGNCGKVVDNMENDGLCCPIDQSTGKICGCAHTSALINYDAHPYTGVELLGYQLPFVKEAVEISKEAALVVPQIRYIGWDVCITPNGPAIIEGNTYPGYDFWQLPEHTPDKIGLYPYFRNMVHDYK
;
A
#
# COMPACT_ATOMS: atom_id res chain seq x y z
N MET A 1 5.99 -33.03 5.60
CA MET A 1 5.29 -33.48 4.36
C MET A 1 3.99 -32.72 4.11
N LYS A 2 3.04 -32.58 5.03
CA LYS A 2 1.77 -31.84 4.82
C LYS A 2 1.97 -30.35 4.39
N TYR A 3 3.05 -29.69 4.82
CA TYR A 3 3.38 -28.31 4.47
C TYR A 3 3.81 -28.17 2.99
N ILE A 4 4.69 -29.06 2.51
CA ILE A 4 5.13 -29.09 1.10
C ILE A 4 3.93 -29.31 0.16
N PHE A 5 3.01 -30.20 0.51
CA PHE A 5 1.77 -30.44 -0.25
C PHE A 5 0.84 -29.21 -0.28
N ARG A 6 0.79 -28.41 0.80
CA ARG A 6 -0.04 -27.19 0.86
C ARG A 6 0.57 -26.08 -0.01
N VAL A 7 1.89 -25.91 0.01
CA VAL A 7 2.62 -24.94 -0.84
C VAL A 7 2.47 -25.30 -2.33
N LEU A 8 2.54 -26.59 -2.65
CA LEU A 8 2.35 -27.08 -4.03
C LEU A 8 0.90 -26.99 -4.53
N ARG A 9 -0.11 -27.15 -3.66
CA ARG A 9 -1.52 -27.02 -4.05
C ARG A 9 -1.97 -25.58 -4.34
N GLY A 10 -1.30 -24.57 -3.78
CA GLY A 10 -1.61 -23.14 -4.03
C GLY A 10 -0.73 -22.50 -5.09
N ALA A 11 0.30 -23.18 -5.58
CA ALA A 11 1.21 -22.65 -6.60
C ALA A 11 0.66 -22.94 -8.00
N SER A 12 0.47 -21.89 -8.79
CA SER A 12 0.32 -22.09 -10.24
C SER A 12 1.65 -22.61 -10.78
N PHE A 13 1.72 -23.87 -11.16
CA PHE A 13 2.91 -24.49 -11.77
C PHE A 13 3.40 -23.68 -12.98
N GLN A 14 2.48 -23.13 -13.78
CA GLN A 14 2.82 -22.28 -14.91
C GLN A 14 3.60 -21.03 -14.46
N LYS A 15 3.14 -20.34 -13.40
CA LYS A 15 3.86 -19.19 -12.84
C LYS A 15 5.22 -19.54 -12.26
N LEU A 16 5.34 -20.72 -11.61
CA LEU A 16 6.62 -21.20 -11.09
C LEU A 16 7.63 -21.43 -12.24
N PHE A 17 7.23 -22.08 -13.32
CA PHE A 17 8.12 -22.31 -14.47
C PHE A 17 8.49 -21.00 -15.15
N THR A 18 7.56 -20.05 -15.32
CA THR A 18 7.86 -18.71 -15.84
C THR A 18 8.92 -18.00 -14.97
N VAL A 19 8.83 -18.11 -13.63
CA VAL A 19 9.82 -17.54 -12.72
C VAL A 19 11.18 -18.21 -12.87
N ILE A 20 11.23 -19.55 -12.99
CA ILE A 20 12.47 -20.30 -13.22
C ILE A 20 13.14 -19.89 -14.54
N ASP A 21 12.35 -19.71 -15.60
CA ASP A 21 12.85 -19.26 -16.90
C ASP A 21 13.46 -17.86 -16.81
N ARG A 22 12.76 -16.91 -16.18
CA ARG A 22 13.28 -15.55 -15.94
C ARG A 22 14.58 -15.53 -15.12
N ILE A 23 14.68 -16.39 -14.10
CA ILE A 23 15.91 -16.52 -13.29
C ILE A 23 17.05 -17.08 -14.14
N HIS A 24 16.77 -18.10 -14.93
CA HIS A 24 17.75 -18.67 -15.86
C HIS A 24 18.28 -17.63 -16.85
N GLU A 25 17.39 -16.84 -17.46
CA GLU A 25 17.74 -15.75 -18.36
C GLU A 25 18.60 -14.67 -17.69
N LYS A 26 18.24 -14.27 -16.46
CA LYS A 26 18.96 -13.22 -15.72
C LYS A 26 20.31 -13.67 -15.15
N SER A 27 20.44 -14.91 -14.71
CA SER A 27 21.58 -15.38 -13.91
C SER A 27 22.43 -16.47 -14.57
N GLY A 28 21.92 -17.11 -15.63
CA GLY A 28 22.54 -18.31 -16.22
C GLY A 28 22.40 -19.57 -15.35
N GLN A 29 21.74 -19.49 -14.18
CA GLN A 29 21.60 -20.61 -13.25
C GLN A 29 20.78 -21.73 -13.86
N SER A 30 21.20 -23.00 -13.65
CA SER A 30 20.46 -24.18 -14.14
C SER A 30 19.02 -24.20 -13.62
N LYS A 31 18.04 -24.42 -14.49
CA LYS A 31 16.60 -24.46 -14.13
C LYS A 31 16.31 -25.51 -13.05
N LEU A 32 16.96 -26.69 -13.15
CA LEU A 32 16.79 -27.75 -12.16
C LEU A 32 17.34 -27.33 -10.78
N TYR A 33 18.53 -26.73 -10.76
CA TYR A 33 19.10 -26.19 -9.53
C TYR A 33 18.21 -25.10 -8.94
N THR A 34 17.71 -24.17 -9.77
CA THR A 34 16.79 -23.10 -9.35
C THR A 34 15.53 -23.67 -8.71
N LEU A 35 14.93 -24.72 -9.29
CA LEU A 35 13.77 -25.40 -8.71
C LEU A 35 14.06 -25.95 -7.30
N PHE A 36 15.18 -26.66 -7.13
CA PHE A 36 15.57 -27.20 -5.81
C PHE A 36 15.90 -26.11 -4.81
N ASP A 37 16.54 -25.02 -5.24
CA ASP A 37 16.88 -23.92 -4.34
C ASP A 37 15.63 -23.10 -3.94
N ILE A 38 14.65 -22.91 -4.81
CA ILE A 38 13.33 -22.35 -4.46
C ILE A 38 12.64 -23.21 -3.40
N ILE A 39 12.63 -24.53 -3.56
CA ILE A 39 12.04 -25.46 -2.57
C ILE A 39 12.79 -25.36 -1.24
N ASN A 40 14.11 -25.33 -1.27
CA ASN A 40 14.92 -25.15 -0.07
C ASN A 40 14.64 -23.81 0.63
N CYS A 41 14.50 -22.72 -0.12
CA CYS A 41 14.14 -21.40 0.41
C CYS A 41 12.72 -21.38 1.00
N ALA A 42 11.76 -22.07 0.38
CA ALA A 42 10.41 -22.21 0.92
C ALA A 42 10.41 -22.93 2.28
N ILE A 43 11.22 -23.97 2.43
CA ILE A 43 11.32 -24.75 3.67
C ILE A 43 12.04 -23.97 4.76
N ARG A 44 13.18 -23.33 4.43
CA ARG A 44 14.06 -22.70 5.42
C ARG A 44 13.64 -21.30 5.83
N TYR A 45 13.14 -20.52 4.88
CA TYR A 45 12.85 -19.09 5.09
C TYR A 45 11.36 -18.76 4.91
N GLY A 46 10.52 -19.72 4.50
CA GLY A 46 9.14 -19.45 4.14
C GLY A 46 9.01 -18.57 2.89
N ALA A 47 10.01 -18.57 2.01
CA ALA A 47 10.05 -17.79 0.79
C ALA A 47 9.34 -18.54 -0.34
N GLY A 48 8.36 -17.88 -0.99
CA GLY A 48 7.75 -18.40 -2.20
C GLY A 48 8.66 -18.20 -3.44
N TYR A 49 8.25 -18.76 -4.58
CA TYR A 49 8.97 -18.55 -5.85
C TYR A 49 9.00 -17.06 -6.25
N TYR A 50 7.98 -16.29 -5.86
CA TYR A 50 7.94 -14.84 -6.08
C TYR A 50 8.99 -14.13 -5.22
N ASP A 51 9.07 -14.42 -3.90
CA ASP A 51 10.12 -13.86 -3.02
C ASP A 51 11.52 -14.19 -3.57
N TYR A 52 11.73 -15.43 -4.04
CA TYR A 52 12.99 -15.86 -4.61
C TYR A 52 13.40 -15.00 -5.83
N LEU A 53 12.40 -14.66 -6.70
CA LEU A 53 12.60 -13.82 -7.86
C LEU A 53 12.88 -12.37 -7.48
N ILE A 54 11.99 -11.75 -6.71
CA ILE A 54 12.03 -10.29 -6.46
C ILE A 54 13.22 -9.89 -5.59
N PHE A 55 13.62 -10.75 -4.63
CA PHE A 55 14.78 -10.49 -3.79
C PHE A 55 16.11 -10.98 -4.39
N ALA A 56 16.09 -11.53 -5.59
CA ALA A 56 17.27 -12.09 -6.25
C ALA A 56 18.02 -13.11 -5.36
N PHE A 57 17.30 -14.03 -4.71
CA PHE A 57 17.89 -15.00 -3.77
C PHE A 57 18.98 -15.88 -4.38
N TRP A 58 18.97 -16.08 -5.70
CA TRP A 58 20.06 -16.76 -6.40
C TRP A 58 21.44 -16.09 -6.24
N ALA A 59 21.46 -14.77 -5.98
CA ALA A 59 22.68 -13.98 -5.79
C ALA A 59 23.05 -13.79 -4.32
N MET A 60 22.41 -14.54 -3.39
CA MET A 60 22.58 -14.38 -1.94
C MET A 60 23.05 -15.67 -1.26
N ASN A 61 23.87 -15.53 -0.23
CA ASN A 61 24.21 -16.62 0.66
C ASN A 61 23.12 -16.88 1.72
N HIS A 62 23.27 -17.97 2.49
CA HIS A 62 22.31 -18.38 3.52
C HIS A 62 22.06 -17.30 4.59
N ARG A 63 23.11 -16.58 5.05
CA ARG A 63 22.98 -15.55 6.09
C ARG A 63 22.17 -14.37 5.59
N GLN A 64 22.43 -13.93 4.37
CA GLN A 64 21.71 -12.83 3.71
C GLN A 64 20.22 -13.18 3.52
N ARG A 65 19.92 -14.33 2.89
CA ARG A 65 18.53 -14.79 2.69
C ARG A 65 17.74 -14.87 4.00
N ASN A 66 18.41 -15.23 5.10
CA ASN A 66 17.76 -15.34 6.41
C ASN A 66 17.37 -13.99 7.02
N THR A 67 17.85 -12.87 6.49
CA THR A 67 17.46 -11.54 6.96
C THR A 67 16.17 -11.00 6.31
N TYR A 68 15.68 -11.65 5.26
CA TYR A 68 14.52 -11.14 4.53
C TYR A 68 13.19 -11.51 5.19
N LEU A 69 12.29 -10.53 5.24
CA LEU A 69 10.89 -10.75 5.57
C LEU A 69 10.22 -11.36 4.35
N THR A 70 9.96 -12.65 4.38
CA THR A 70 9.35 -13.42 3.30
C THR A 70 7.85 -13.53 3.47
N ARG A 71 7.13 -14.02 2.46
CA ARG A 71 5.67 -14.16 2.48
C ARG A 71 5.15 -14.86 3.74
N MET A 72 5.76 -15.99 4.14
CA MET A 72 5.29 -16.72 5.31
C MET A 72 5.66 -16.04 6.62
N ARG A 73 6.82 -15.39 6.66
CA ARG A 73 7.23 -14.57 7.79
C ARG A 73 6.30 -13.38 7.98
N ASN A 74 5.99 -12.66 6.88
CA ASN A 74 5.03 -11.55 6.93
C ASN A 74 3.63 -12.02 7.36
N LYS A 75 3.16 -13.16 6.82
CA LYS A 75 1.88 -13.73 7.26
C LYS A 75 1.87 -14.02 8.77
N ARG A 76 2.95 -14.64 9.30
CA ARG A 76 3.08 -14.92 10.72
C ARG A 76 3.12 -13.62 11.55
N LEU A 77 3.85 -12.61 11.07
CA LEU A 77 3.93 -11.30 11.72
C LEU A 77 2.54 -10.66 11.83
N ASN A 78 1.78 -10.61 10.73
CA ASN A 78 0.42 -10.07 10.74
C ASN A 78 -0.50 -10.85 11.70
N THR A 79 -0.48 -12.20 11.67
CA THR A 79 -1.27 -13.00 12.60
C THR A 79 -0.92 -12.74 14.08
N LEU A 80 0.33 -12.44 14.38
CA LEU A 80 0.78 -12.15 15.75
C LEU A 80 0.37 -10.75 16.22
N LEU A 81 0.34 -9.78 15.30
CA LEU A 81 0.19 -8.36 15.60
C LEU A 81 -1.24 -7.84 15.43
N HIS A 82 -2.16 -8.66 14.94
CA HIS A 82 -3.54 -8.23 14.66
C HIS A 82 -4.54 -9.06 15.47
N ASP A 83 -5.46 -8.36 16.10
CA ASP A 83 -6.71 -8.94 16.60
C ASP A 83 -7.77 -8.86 15.49
N GLU A 84 -8.19 -10.02 14.97
CA GLU A 84 -9.15 -10.13 13.86
C GLU A 84 -10.51 -9.46 14.19
N ASN A 85 -10.84 -9.29 15.46
CA ASN A 85 -12.08 -8.62 15.88
C ASN A 85 -12.09 -7.12 15.55
N TYR A 86 -10.95 -6.52 15.22
CA TYR A 86 -10.82 -5.09 14.91
C TYR A 86 -10.52 -4.81 13.44
N THR A 87 -10.26 -5.82 12.60
CA THR A 87 -9.93 -5.61 11.18
C THR A 87 -11.05 -4.96 10.39
N TYR A 88 -12.32 -5.18 10.79
CA TYR A 88 -13.48 -4.58 10.13
C TYR A 88 -13.44 -3.05 10.09
N ILE A 89 -12.75 -2.39 11.04
CA ILE A 89 -12.58 -0.94 11.07
C ILE A 89 -11.80 -0.46 9.84
N PHE A 90 -10.85 -1.26 9.37
CA PHE A 90 -10.04 -0.96 8.20
C PHE A 90 -10.69 -1.47 6.90
N ASP A 91 -11.46 -2.55 6.95
CA ASP A 91 -12.09 -3.16 5.77
C ASP A 91 -13.31 -2.38 5.29
N LYS A 92 -14.05 -1.72 6.21
CA LYS A 92 -15.26 -0.95 5.92
C LYS A 92 -14.95 0.54 5.91
N LYS A 93 -15.09 1.18 4.75
CA LYS A 93 -14.72 2.60 4.56
C LYS A 93 -15.42 3.55 5.52
N GLN A 94 -16.73 3.35 5.77
CA GLN A 94 -17.47 4.16 6.73
C GLN A 94 -16.98 4.01 8.17
N GLU A 95 -16.56 2.79 8.55
CA GLU A 95 -15.99 2.56 9.89
C GLU A 95 -14.59 3.19 9.99
N PHE A 96 -13.81 3.09 8.91
CA PHE A 96 -12.50 3.75 8.84
C PHE A 96 -12.65 5.27 9.02
N ASP A 97 -13.46 5.92 8.17
CA ASP A 97 -13.63 7.38 8.21
C ASP A 97 -14.17 7.86 9.57
N LYS A 98 -15.07 7.10 10.19
CA LYS A 98 -15.60 7.41 11.52
C LYS A 98 -14.54 7.33 12.62
N ASN A 99 -13.71 6.26 12.64
CA ASN A 99 -12.70 6.07 13.68
C ASN A 99 -11.48 6.98 13.48
N PHE A 100 -11.18 7.37 12.25
CA PHE A 100 -10.02 8.18 11.88
C PHE A 100 -10.39 9.59 11.43
N SER A 101 -11.58 10.11 11.83
CA SER A 101 -12.08 11.43 11.39
C SER A 101 -11.10 12.57 11.59
N ASP A 102 -10.30 12.56 12.64
CA ASP A 102 -9.31 13.59 12.95
C ASP A 102 -8.07 13.55 12.03
N TYR A 103 -7.91 12.48 11.26
CA TYR A 103 -6.71 12.21 10.43
C TYR A 103 -6.98 12.21 8.92
N ILE A 104 -8.25 12.10 8.49
CA ILE A 104 -8.60 11.94 7.07
C ILE A 104 -8.64 13.26 6.29
N GLY A 105 -8.64 14.41 6.99
CA GLY A 105 -8.53 15.75 6.39
C GLY A 105 -9.60 16.09 5.35
N ARG A 106 -10.75 15.42 5.40
CA ARG A 106 -11.91 15.60 4.50
C ARG A 106 -13.21 15.32 5.21
N ASP A 107 -14.27 15.98 4.77
CA ASP A 107 -15.63 15.66 5.19
C ASP A 107 -16.12 14.37 4.53
N PHE A 108 -16.97 13.65 5.25
CA PHE A 108 -17.63 12.43 4.74
C PHE A 108 -19.05 12.26 5.30
N ARG A 109 -19.85 11.43 4.62
CA ARG A 109 -21.14 10.94 5.12
C ARG A 109 -21.30 9.47 4.78
N ALA A 110 -21.72 8.67 5.75
CA ALA A 110 -22.20 7.31 5.48
C ALA A 110 -23.48 7.38 4.60
N VAL A 111 -23.60 6.48 3.64
CA VAL A 111 -24.78 6.42 2.77
C VAL A 111 -25.94 5.75 3.49
N GLU A 112 -25.67 4.77 4.35
CA GLU A 112 -26.68 4.13 5.17
C GLU A 112 -27.33 5.14 6.14
N GLY A 113 -28.63 5.34 5.99
CA GLY A 113 -29.39 6.28 6.81
C GLY A 113 -29.24 7.76 6.41
N LEU A 114 -28.52 8.09 5.33
CA LEU A 114 -28.35 9.45 4.85
C LEU A 114 -29.69 10.05 4.44
N THR A 115 -30.09 11.14 5.06
CA THR A 115 -31.28 11.88 4.66
C THR A 115 -30.97 12.88 3.54
N TYR A 116 -32.00 13.25 2.76
CA TYR A 116 -31.84 14.25 1.69
C TYR A 116 -31.30 15.59 2.22
N ASN A 117 -31.78 16.04 3.39
CA ASN A 117 -31.36 17.32 3.98
C ASN A 117 -29.87 17.28 4.41
N GLU A 118 -29.39 16.17 4.98
CA GLU A 118 -27.99 15.98 5.31
C GLU A 118 -27.12 15.94 4.05
N PHE A 119 -27.58 15.27 2.99
CA PHE A 119 -26.90 15.26 1.70
C PHE A 119 -26.80 16.66 1.10
N VAL A 120 -27.89 17.43 1.07
CA VAL A 120 -27.89 18.79 0.53
C VAL A 120 -26.94 19.68 1.32
N SER A 121 -26.95 19.59 2.66
CA SER A 121 -26.02 20.32 3.52
C SER A 121 -24.57 19.96 3.23
N PHE A 122 -24.28 18.65 3.09
CA PHE A 122 -22.93 18.13 2.82
C PHE A 122 -22.37 18.60 1.47
N ILE A 123 -23.22 18.65 0.42
CA ILE A 123 -22.75 18.98 -0.93
C ILE A 123 -22.86 20.48 -1.25
N SER A 124 -23.40 21.31 -0.34
CA SER A 124 -23.75 22.72 -0.62
C SER A 124 -22.59 23.53 -1.21
N ASP A 125 -21.40 23.38 -0.64
CA ASP A 125 -20.16 24.09 -0.97
C ASP A 125 -19.20 23.28 -1.88
N LYS A 126 -19.59 22.10 -2.33
CA LYS A 126 -18.76 21.18 -3.12
C LYS A 126 -19.31 21.03 -4.54
N ASP A 127 -18.45 21.01 -5.55
CA ASP A 127 -18.82 20.76 -6.94
C ASP A 127 -18.98 19.28 -7.26
N ALA A 128 -18.28 18.43 -6.52
CA ALA A 128 -18.28 16.98 -6.68
C ALA A 128 -17.94 16.28 -5.37
N VAL A 129 -18.34 15.01 -5.28
CA VAL A 129 -17.95 14.10 -4.21
C VAL A 129 -17.44 12.78 -4.78
N PHE A 130 -16.67 12.05 -4.00
CA PHE A 130 -16.33 10.66 -4.29
C PHE A 130 -17.29 9.73 -3.56
N ALA A 131 -18.00 8.90 -4.31
CA ALA A 131 -18.82 7.81 -3.77
C ALA A 131 -17.99 6.51 -3.81
N LYS A 132 -17.90 5.83 -2.66
CA LYS A 132 -17.09 4.62 -2.50
C LYS A 132 -17.96 3.47 -1.99
N PRO A 133 -17.78 2.24 -2.50
CA PRO A 133 -18.47 1.07 -1.95
C PRO A 133 -18.03 0.81 -0.53
N THR A 134 -18.88 0.17 0.27
CA THR A 134 -18.59 -0.18 1.68
C THR A 134 -17.28 -0.95 1.81
N THR A 135 -17.05 -1.89 0.91
CA THR A 135 -15.83 -2.72 0.85
C THR A 135 -15.29 -2.73 -0.57
N GLY A 136 -13.98 -2.92 -0.73
CA GLY A 136 -13.33 -3.01 -2.04
C GLY A 136 -11.89 -2.53 -1.96
N GLU A 137 -11.06 -3.06 -2.85
CA GLU A 137 -9.62 -2.79 -2.94
C GLU A 137 -9.27 -2.13 -4.27
N SER A 138 -8.10 -1.51 -4.34
CA SER A 138 -7.49 -1.00 -5.59
C SER A 138 -8.36 0.03 -6.35
N GLY A 139 -9.21 0.79 -5.65
CA GLY A 139 -10.04 1.84 -6.23
C GLY A 139 -11.26 1.35 -7.04
N LYS A 140 -11.56 0.05 -7.03
CA LYS A 140 -12.70 -0.50 -7.77
C LYS A 140 -14.04 0.00 -7.23
N GLY A 141 -14.90 0.47 -8.12
CA GLY A 141 -16.23 0.96 -7.78
C GLY A 141 -16.25 2.35 -7.11
N ILE A 142 -15.13 3.07 -7.08
CA ILE A 142 -15.09 4.46 -6.66
C ILE A 142 -15.54 5.32 -7.83
N GLU A 143 -16.49 6.23 -7.59
CA GLU A 143 -17.00 7.15 -8.59
C GLU A 143 -16.86 8.60 -8.14
N ARG A 144 -16.39 9.46 -9.05
CA ARG A 144 -16.45 10.90 -8.88
C ARG A 144 -17.78 11.41 -9.43
N LEU A 145 -18.64 11.85 -8.55
CA LEU A 145 -19.98 12.36 -8.87
C LEU A 145 -19.93 13.88 -8.81
N ALA A 146 -19.99 14.52 -9.98
CA ALA A 146 -20.03 15.96 -10.10
C ALA A 146 -21.49 16.43 -10.25
N LYS A 147 -21.84 17.56 -9.61
CA LYS A 147 -23.21 18.12 -9.64
C LYS A 147 -23.74 18.34 -11.05
N ASP A 148 -22.88 18.78 -11.96
CA ASP A 148 -23.22 19.10 -13.34
C ASP A 148 -23.62 17.88 -14.22
N LYS A 149 -23.38 16.68 -13.70
CA LYS A 149 -23.77 15.41 -14.35
C LYS A 149 -25.22 14.99 -14.05
N PHE A 150 -25.88 15.69 -13.14
CA PHE A 150 -27.23 15.38 -12.67
C PHE A 150 -28.18 16.54 -12.96
N GLU A 151 -29.44 16.25 -13.33
CA GLU A 151 -30.44 17.27 -13.57
C GLU A 151 -30.86 18.02 -12.31
N SER A 152 -30.70 17.38 -11.14
CA SER A 152 -31.02 17.95 -9.83
C SER A 152 -30.25 17.26 -8.71
N LEU A 153 -30.17 17.92 -7.54
CA LEU A 153 -29.63 17.30 -6.34
C LEU A 153 -30.44 16.08 -5.86
N HIS A 154 -31.75 16.04 -6.16
CA HIS A 154 -32.58 14.86 -5.88
C HIS A 154 -32.13 13.66 -6.71
N GLN A 155 -31.91 13.84 -8.01
CA GLN A 155 -31.44 12.78 -8.90
C GLN A 155 -30.06 12.26 -8.44
N MET A 156 -29.16 13.16 -8.03
CA MET A 156 -27.85 12.77 -7.48
C MET A 156 -27.98 12.00 -6.16
N TYR A 157 -28.88 12.42 -5.27
CA TYR A 157 -29.17 11.73 -4.02
C TYR A 157 -29.74 10.33 -4.25
N ASP A 158 -30.74 10.22 -5.14
CA ASP A 158 -31.36 8.94 -5.50
C ASP A 158 -30.31 7.98 -6.09
N TYR A 159 -29.42 8.49 -6.95
CA TYR A 159 -28.31 7.71 -7.49
C TYR A 159 -27.37 7.19 -6.41
N ILE A 160 -26.98 8.05 -5.47
CA ILE A 160 -26.05 7.69 -4.37
C ILE A 160 -26.70 6.66 -3.43
N THR A 161 -27.99 6.80 -3.15
CA THR A 161 -28.69 5.95 -2.18
C THR A 161 -29.29 4.68 -2.81
N ASP A 162 -29.26 4.54 -4.14
CA ASP A 162 -29.72 3.32 -4.81
C ASP A 162 -28.83 2.13 -4.43
N PRO A 163 -29.39 1.07 -3.82
CA PRO A 163 -28.65 -0.11 -3.40
C PRO A 163 -27.88 -0.82 -4.53
N VAL A 164 -28.24 -0.60 -5.80
CA VAL A 164 -27.57 -1.20 -6.96
C VAL A 164 -26.10 -0.76 -7.04
N HIS A 165 -25.79 0.49 -6.65
CA HIS A 165 -24.44 1.06 -6.68
C HIS A 165 -23.56 0.62 -5.48
N ARG A 166 -24.18 0.14 -4.39
CA ARG A 166 -23.51 -0.37 -3.19
C ARG A 166 -22.55 0.64 -2.54
N PHE A 167 -22.79 1.92 -2.70
CA PHE A 167 -22.00 2.94 -2.03
C PHE A 167 -22.23 2.87 -0.52
N GLY A 168 -21.14 2.94 0.24
CA GLY A 168 -21.17 2.94 1.70
C GLY A 168 -20.85 4.31 2.29
N VAL A 169 -20.09 5.13 1.53
CA VAL A 169 -19.67 6.45 1.98
C VAL A 169 -19.56 7.42 0.79
N ILE A 170 -19.90 8.68 1.02
CA ILE A 170 -19.54 9.80 0.15
C ILE A 170 -18.53 10.69 0.88
N GLU A 171 -17.51 11.12 0.16
CA GLU A 171 -16.40 11.90 0.69
C GLU A 171 -16.15 13.15 -0.16
N GLU A 172 -15.65 14.18 0.51
CA GLU A 172 -15.10 15.36 -0.14
C GLU A 172 -13.87 15.00 -0.98
N GLN A 173 -13.69 15.68 -2.09
CA GLN A 173 -12.51 15.50 -2.95
C GLN A 173 -11.31 16.18 -2.28
N LEU A 174 -10.25 15.40 -2.00
CA LEU A 174 -8.96 15.96 -1.57
C LEU A 174 -8.26 16.64 -2.75
N GLU A 175 -7.66 17.79 -2.49
CA GLU A 175 -6.77 18.46 -3.42
C GLU A 175 -5.33 18.00 -3.18
N GLN A 176 -4.64 17.64 -4.26
CA GLN A 176 -3.26 17.19 -4.18
C GLN A 176 -2.29 18.37 -4.15
N HIS A 177 -1.20 18.25 -3.38
CA HIS A 177 -0.11 19.24 -3.35
C HIS A 177 0.49 19.47 -4.76
N PRO A 178 0.76 20.74 -5.15
CA PRO A 178 1.28 21.07 -6.48
C PRO A 178 2.56 20.30 -6.88
N ASP A 179 3.49 20.08 -5.94
CA ASP A 179 4.73 19.34 -6.21
C ASP A 179 4.47 17.88 -6.61
N LEU A 180 3.46 17.24 -6.03
CA LEU A 180 3.07 15.88 -6.43
C LEU A 180 2.30 15.88 -7.76
N THR A 181 1.49 16.90 -8.00
CA THR A 181 0.81 17.12 -9.28
C THR A 181 1.83 17.32 -10.41
N ALA A 182 2.94 18.00 -10.15
CA ALA A 182 4.03 18.17 -11.10
C ALA A 182 4.69 16.84 -11.49
N VAL A 183 4.79 15.88 -10.56
CA VAL A 183 5.31 14.53 -10.86
C VAL A 183 4.29 13.76 -11.71
N TYR A 184 3.01 13.74 -11.30
CA TYR A 184 1.96 13.10 -12.08
C TYR A 184 0.58 13.73 -11.80
N PRO A 185 -0.06 14.35 -12.83
CA PRO A 185 -1.25 15.18 -12.62
C PRO A 185 -2.59 14.44 -12.68
N HIS A 186 -2.64 13.16 -13.08
CA HIS A 186 -3.90 12.48 -13.39
C HIS A 186 -4.46 11.65 -12.24
N SER A 187 -3.70 11.45 -11.17
CA SER A 187 -4.16 10.75 -9.96
C SER A 187 -3.77 11.51 -8.69
N ILE A 188 -4.41 11.19 -7.59
CA ILE A 188 -3.82 11.43 -6.28
C ILE A 188 -2.59 10.52 -6.18
N ASN A 189 -1.43 11.12 -5.94
CA ASN A 189 -0.18 10.43 -5.64
C ASN A 189 -0.04 10.39 -4.12
N SER A 190 0.20 9.24 -3.55
CA SER A 190 0.16 9.06 -2.11
C SER A 190 1.48 8.57 -1.54
N TYR A 191 1.67 8.75 -0.24
CA TYR A 191 2.74 8.06 0.48
C TYR A 191 2.17 6.83 1.17
N ARG A 192 2.81 5.68 0.97
CA ARG A 192 2.60 4.50 1.79
C ARG A 192 3.56 4.57 2.98
N ILE A 193 3.02 4.86 4.15
CA ILE A 193 3.75 4.87 5.42
C ILE A 193 3.43 3.57 6.16
N VAL A 194 4.43 2.80 6.51
CA VAL A 194 4.22 1.54 7.25
C VAL A 194 4.66 1.71 8.69
N THR A 195 3.71 1.53 9.61
CA THR A 195 3.93 1.68 11.06
C THR A 195 3.87 0.34 11.79
N LEU A 196 4.64 0.26 12.87
CA LEU A 196 4.64 -0.85 13.82
C LEU A 196 4.51 -0.29 15.24
N LEU A 197 3.44 -0.65 15.95
CA LEU A 197 3.37 -0.50 17.40
C LEU A 197 4.15 -1.67 18.02
N ALA A 198 5.37 -1.37 18.49
CA ALA A 198 6.30 -2.34 19.01
C ALA A 198 6.00 -2.74 20.46
N ASP A 199 6.74 -3.72 21.00
CA ASP A 199 6.54 -4.19 22.39
C ASP A 199 7.08 -3.20 23.44
N ASP A 200 7.84 -2.20 23.02
CA ASP A 200 8.25 -1.05 23.86
C ASP A 200 7.13 -0.03 24.07
N GLY A 201 5.97 -0.24 23.43
CA GLY A 201 4.82 0.66 23.46
C GLY A 201 4.95 1.89 22.54
N GLN A 202 6.02 1.97 21.72
CA GLN A 202 6.21 3.05 20.78
C GLN A 202 5.76 2.67 19.37
N VAL A 203 5.29 3.64 18.61
CA VAL A 203 4.99 3.47 17.19
C VAL A 203 6.21 3.87 16.37
N HIS A 204 6.73 2.93 15.61
CA HIS A 204 7.87 3.12 14.71
C HIS A 204 7.39 3.17 13.26
N CYS A 205 7.92 4.11 12.46
CA CYS A 205 7.81 4.04 11.01
C CYS A 205 8.86 3.05 10.50
N VAL A 206 8.39 1.93 9.94
CA VAL A 206 9.26 0.86 9.43
C VAL A 206 9.90 1.29 8.12
N TYR A 207 9.09 1.81 7.20
CA TYR A 207 9.53 2.40 5.94
C TYR A 207 8.43 3.31 5.36
N ALA A 208 8.85 4.14 4.42
CA ALA A 208 7.96 5.02 3.65
C ALA A 208 8.28 4.93 2.16
N VAL A 209 7.25 4.92 1.31
CA VAL A 209 7.40 4.97 -0.15
C VAL A 209 6.42 5.97 -0.74
N ALA A 210 6.85 6.70 -1.79
CA ALA A 210 5.97 7.51 -2.60
C ALA A 210 5.39 6.66 -3.72
N LYS A 211 4.08 6.78 -3.95
CA LYS A 211 3.34 6.12 -5.01
C LYS A 211 2.90 7.17 -6.02
N PHE A 212 3.15 6.93 -7.28
CA PHE A 212 2.76 7.81 -8.39
C PHE A 212 1.93 7.02 -9.40
N GLY A 213 0.89 7.65 -9.93
CA GLY A 213 0.18 7.12 -11.08
C GLY A 213 1.06 7.08 -12.32
N ASN A 214 0.58 6.42 -13.39
CA ASN A 214 1.33 6.30 -14.64
C ASN A 214 0.37 6.05 -15.82
N CYS A 215 0.86 6.18 -17.04
CA CYS A 215 0.16 5.81 -18.29
C CYS A 215 -1.21 6.50 -18.47
N GLY A 216 -1.41 7.72 -17.96
CA GLY A 216 -2.69 8.43 -18.04
C GLY A 216 -3.79 7.88 -17.12
N LYS A 217 -3.46 6.94 -16.20
CA LYS A 217 -4.43 6.36 -15.27
C LYS A 217 -4.70 7.30 -14.09
N VAL A 218 -5.89 7.17 -13.50
CA VAL A 218 -6.40 8.02 -12.42
C VAL A 218 -6.12 7.48 -11.01
N VAL A 219 -5.29 6.43 -10.91
CA VAL A 219 -4.91 5.76 -9.65
C VAL A 219 -3.40 5.55 -9.61
N ASP A 220 -2.81 5.54 -8.41
CA ASP A 220 -1.38 5.39 -8.17
C ASP A 220 -0.96 3.95 -7.79
N ASN A 221 -1.88 3.00 -7.84
CA ASN A 221 -1.62 1.61 -7.46
C ASN A 221 -0.67 0.90 -8.43
N MET A 222 0.30 0.17 -7.90
CA MET A 222 1.27 -0.62 -8.69
C MET A 222 0.59 -1.67 -9.59
N GLU A 223 -0.56 -2.23 -9.18
CA GLU A 223 -1.35 -3.16 -10.01
C GLU A 223 -1.88 -2.51 -11.29
N ASN A 224 -1.96 -1.18 -11.31
CA ASN A 224 -2.37 -0.36 -12.45
C ASN A 224 -1.18 0.34 -13.11
N ASP A 225 -0.01 -0.27 -13.16
CA ASP A 225 1.24 0.26 -13.69
C ASP A 225 1.77 1.50 -12.95
N GLY A 226 1.28 1.78 -11.74
CA GLY A 226 1.80 2.83 -10.88
C GLY A 226 3.25 2.57 -10.49
N LEU A 227 3.91 3.64 -10.06
CA LEU A 227 5.32 3.65 -9.64
C LEU A 227 5.40 3.73 -8.12
N CYS A 228 6.38 3.04 -7.54
CA CYS A 228 6.77 3.21 -6.15
C CYS A 228 8.24 3.61 -6.03
N CYS A 229 8.53 4.60 -5.17
CA CYS A 229 9.86 5.10 -4.89
C CYS A 229 10.13 5.06 -3.38
N PRO A 230 11.30 4.62 -2.92
CA PRO A 230 11.64 4.68 -1.49
C PRO A 230 11.84 6.13 -1.04
N ILE A 231 11.36 6.45 0.17
CA ILE A 231 11.54 7.75 0.80
C ILE A 231 12.55 7.64 1.94
N ASP A 232 13.56 8.50 1.92
CA ASP A 232 14.38 8.76 3.12
C ASP A 232 13.58 9.65 4.07
N GLN A 233 13.12 9.06 5.18
CA GLN A 233 12.30 9.74 6.20
C GLN A 233 13.03 10.91 6.87
N SER A 234 14.36 10.90 6.90
CA SER A 234 15.17 11.93 7.55
C SER A 234 15.28 13.20 6.72
N THR A 235 15.42 13.04 5.41
CA THR A 235 15.58 14.15 4.46
C THR A 235 14.29 14.53 3.73
N GLY A 236 13.31 13.63 3.67
CA GLY A 236 12.10 13.77 2.89
C GLY A 236 12.32 13.64 1.38
N LYS A 237 13.41 13.00 0.94
CA LYS A 237 13.73 12.82 -0.47
C LYS A 237 13.50 11.40 -0.95
N ILE A 238 13.22 11.27 -2.24
CA ILE A 238 13.27 9.97 -2.91
C ILE A 238 14.74 9.51 -2.92
N CYS A 239 15.01 8.32 -2.36
CA CYS A 239 16.38 7.82 -2.14
C CYS A 239 16.75 6.60 -3.00
N GLY A 240 15.90 6.20 -3.94
CA GLY A 240 16.15 5.10 -4.87
C GLY A 240 15.29 5.21 -6.13
N CYS A 241 15.55 4.34 -7.10
CA CYS A 241 14.78 4.31 -8.34
C CYS A 241 13.32 3.92 -8.11
N ALA A 242 12.45 4.34 -9.00
CA ALA A 242 11.06 3.92 -9.04
C ALA A 242 10.92 2.52 -9.64
N HIS A 243 9.96 1.75 -9.14
CA HIS A 243 9.62 0.42 -9.64
C HIS A 243 8.15 0.31 -9.99
N THR A 244 7.86 -0.48 -11.03
CA THR A 244 6.51 -1.00 -11.30
C THR A 244 6.33 -2.40 -10.72
N SER A 245 5.10 -2.90 -10.71
CA SER A 245 4.80 -4.31 -10.36
C SER A 245 5.51 -5.33 -11.26
N ALA A 246 5.88 -4.94 -12.49
CA ALA A 246 6.65 -5.77 -13.42
C ALA A 246 8.16 -5.77 -13.13
N LEU A 247 8.62 -5.06 -12.08
CA LEU A 247 10.03 -4.87 -11.72
C LEU A 247 10.83 -4.13 -12.81
N ILE A 248 10.20 -3.16 -13.46
CA ILE A 248 10.87 -2.23 -14.37
C ILE A 248 11.27 -1.01 -13.54
N ASN A 249 12.53 -0.58 -13.68
CA ASN A 249 13.11 0.52 -12.92
C ASN A 249 13.10 1.80 -13.75
N TYR A 250 12.87 2.94 -13.08
CA TYR A 250 12.90 4.27 -13.69
C TYR A 250 13.62 5.24 -12.76
N ASP A 251 14.55 6.03 -13.33
CA ASP A 251 15.20 7.15 -12.62
C ASP A 251 14.36 8.42 -12.74
N ALA A 252 13.64 8.57 -13.86
CA ALA A 252 12.69 9.65 -14.12
C ALA A 252 11.27 9.07 -14.35
N HIS A 253 10.24 9.86 -14.07
CA HIS A 253 8.85 9.45 -14.28
C HIS A 253 8.56 9.26 -15.78
N PRO A 254 8.18 8.06 -16.25
CA PRO A 254 8.12 7.74 -17.70
C PRO A 254 7.06 8.54 -18.45
N TYR A 255 6.06 9.09 -17.77
CA TYR A 255 4.99 9.89 -18.39
C TYR A 255 5.35 11.38 -18.46
N THR A 256 5.98 11.94 -17.43
CA THR A 256 6.24 13.39 -17.32
C THR A 256 7.70 13.76 -17.53
N GLY A 257 8.64 12.80 -17.40
CA GLY A 257 10.08 13.05 -17.47
C GLY A 257 10.68 13.69 -16.22
N VAL A 258 9.91 13.84 -15.14
CA VAL A 258 10.40 14.40 -13.87
C VAL A 258 11.42 13.46 -13.26
N GLU A 259 12.61 13.97 -12.95
CA GLU A 259 13.66 13.23 -12.23
C GLU A 259 13.17 12.86 -10.83
N LEU A 260 13.19 11.57 -10.51
CA LEU A 260 12.64 11.05 -9.24
C LEU A 260 13.71 10.95 -8.16
N LEU A 261 14.90 10.42 -8.50
CA LEU A 261 15.97 10.28 -7.51
C LEU A 261 16.41 11.64 -6.95
N GLY A 262 16.35 11.80 -5.65
CA GLY A 262 16.68 13.07 -4.98
C GLY A 262 15.55 14.10 -5.00
N TYR A 263 14.39 13.80 -5.59
CA TYR A 263 13.22 14.68 -5.59
C TYR A 263 12.79 14.98 -4.16
N GLN A 264 12.63 16.27 -3.83
CA GLN A 264 12.17 16.71 -2.51
C GLN A 264 10.66 16.55 -2.42
N LEU A 265 10.21 15.69 -1.54
CA LEU A 265 8.79 15.44 -1.29
C LEU A 265 8.27 16.36 -0.18
N PRO A 266 7.06 16.95 -0.35
CA PRO A 266 6.46 17.82 0.66
C PRO A 266 5.93 17.01 1.86
N PHE A 267 5.98 17.56 3.05
CA PHE A 267 5.32 17.09 4.28
C PHE A 267 5.62 15.62 4.68
N VAL A 268 6.80 15.07 4.33
CA VAL A 268 7.13 13.67 4.67
C VAL A 268 7.16 13.44 6.18
N LYS A 269 7.73 14.36 6.95
CA LYS A 269 7.81 14.24 8.42
C LYS A 269 6.42 14.27 9.05
N GLU A 270 5.60 15.20 8.62
CA GLU A 270 4.21 15.36 9.08
C GLU A 270 3.36 14.13 8.69
N ALA A 271 3.59 13.56 7.50
CA ALA A 271 2.91 12.34 7.06
C ALA A 271 3.31 11.13 7.92
N VAL A 272 4.57 11.04 8.33
CA VAL A 272 5.03 9.99 9.25
C VAL A 272 4.40 10.18 10.64
N GLU A 273 4.38 11.39 11.18
CA GLU A 273 3.83 11.65 12.52
C GLU A 273 2.32 11.41 12.57
N ILE A 274 1.53 11.91 11.61
CA ILE A 274 0.09 11.65 11.57
C ILE A 274 -0.23 10.14 11.46
N SER A 275 0.60 9.39 10.72
CA SER A 275 0.46 7.93 10.61
C SER A 275 0.78 7.20 11.92
N LYS A 276 1.76 7.70 12.69
CA LYS A 276 2.09 7.15 14.01
C LYS A 276 1.00 7.44 15.04
N GLU A 277 0.42 8.64 15.02
CA GLU A 277 -0.70 9.02 15.88
C GLU A 277 -1.94 8.17 15.56
N ALA A 278 -2.28 8.04 14.28
CA ALA A 278 -3.40 7.22 13.83
C ALA A 278 -3.24 5.74 14.21
N ALA A 279 -2.02 5.20 14.26
CA ALA A 279 -1.77 3.82 14.68
C ALA A 279 -2.14 3.54 16.14
N LEU A 280 -2.30 4.57 16.97
CA LEU A 280 -2.74 4.46 18.36
C LEU A 280 -4.26 4.48 18.54
N VAL A 281 -5.02 4.81 17.51
CA VAL A 281 -6.51 4.83 17.57
C VAL A 281 -7.07 3.40 17.72
N VAL A 282 -6.45 2.42 17.03
CA VAL A 282 -6.83 1.00 17.11
C VAL A 282 -5.58 0.17 17.43
N PRO A 283 -5.08 0.22 18.68
CA PRO A 283 -3.81 -0.43 19.07
C PRO A 283 -3.83 -1.95 19.00
N GLN A 284 -5.00 -2.55 18.78
CA GLN A 284 -5.17 -3.99 18.51
C GLN A 284 -4.68 -4.41 17.12
N ILE A 285 -4.51 -3.44 16.19
CA ILE A 285 -3.92 -3.63 14.86
C ILE A 285 -2.56 -2.93 14.87
N ARG A 286 -1.51 -3.67 15.15
CA ARG A 286 -0.18 -3.12 15.48
C ARG A 286 0.74 -2.88 14.26
N TYR A 287 0.41 -3.42 13.10
CA TYR A 287 1.22 -3.33 11.89
C TYR A 287 0.35 -2.89 10.72
N ILE A 288 0.48 -1.62 10.33
CA ILE A 288 -0.45 -0.97 9.41
C ILE A 288 0.33 -0.25 8.30
N GLY A 289 -0.16 -0.35 7.06
CA GLY A 289 0.30 0.47 5.93
C GLY A 289 -0.73 1.55 5.62
N TRP A 290 -0.37 2.81 5.89
CA TRP A 290 -1.20 3.98 5.66
C TRP A 290 -1.00 4.52 4.26
N ASP A 291 -2.07 4.80 3.54
CA ASP A 291 -2.03 5.59 2.31
C ASP A 291 -2.38 7.04 2.68
N VAL A 292 -1.41 7.94 2.46
CA VAL A 292 -1.48 9.33 2.88
C VAL A 292 -1.43 10.24 1.65
N CYS A 293 -2.51 10.99 1.41
CA CYS A 293 -2.54 12.09 0.46
C CYS A 293 -1.80 13.29 1.04
N ILE A 294 -1.06 14.00 0.22
CA ILE A 294 -0.47 15.27 0.61
C ILE A 294 -1.25 16.38 -0.06
N THR A 295 -1.93 17.18 0.77
CA THR A 295 -2.69 18.36 0.34
C THR A 295 -1.81 19.62 0.43
N PRO A 296 -2.22 20.76 -0.13
CA PRO A 296 -1.52 22.04 0.07
C PRO A 296 -1.37 22.44 1.53
N ASN A 297 -2.25 21.94 2.42
CA ASN A 297 -2.29 22.28 3.85
C ASN A 297 -1.63 21.22 4.75
N GLY A 298 -1.16 20.11 4.20
CA GLY A 298 -0.54 19.03 4.94
C GLY A 298 -1.07 17.63 4.59
N PRO A 299 -0.66 16.60 5.34
CA PRO A 299 -1.06 15.22 5.06
C PRO A 299 -2.50 14.91 5.48
N ALA A 300 -3.16 14.03 4.73
CA ALA A 300 -4.48 13.48 5.04
C ALA A 300 -4.49 11.98 4.78
N ILE A 301 -4.91 11.16 5.74
CA ILE A 301 -4.94 9.70 5.59
C ILE A 301 -6.12 9.32 4.67
N ILE A 302 -5.84 8.56 3.62
CA ILE A 302 -6.85 8.02 2.71
C ILE A 302 -7.43 6.73 3.26
N GLU A 303 -6.54 5.79 3.63
CA GLU A 303 -6.90 4.46 4.13
C GLU A 303 -5.76 3.83 4.94
N GLY A 304 -6.09 2.82 5.73
CA GLY A 304 -5.15 1.96 6.42
C GLY A 304 -5.29 0.51 5.95
N ASN A 305 -4.16 -0.13 5.65
CA ASN A 305 -4.10 -1.52 5.21
C ASN A 305 -3.55 -2.41 6.31
N THR A 306 -4.35 -3.36 6.79
CA THR A 306 -3.95 -4.31 7.84
C THR A 306 -3.00 -5.40 7.36
N TYR A 307 -2.73 -5.48 6.06
CA TYR A 307 -1.75 -6.39 5.48
C TYR A 307 -0.78 -5.62 4.57
N PRO A 308 0.11 -4.77 5.14
CA PRO A 308 1.00 -3.95 4.35
C PRO A 308 1.95 -4.81 3.51
N GLY A 309 2.31 -4.31 2.32
CA GLY A 309 3.33 -4.94 1.48
C GLY A 309 4.66 -5.01 2.22
N TYR A 310 5.39 -6.09 2.06
CA TYR A 310 6.67 -6.33 2.73
C TYR A 310 7.86 -6.36 1.76
N ASP A 311 7.56 -6.38 0.48
CA ASP A 311 8.49 -6.74 -0.59
C ASP A 311 9.25 -5.53 -1.14
N PHE A 312 8.55 -4.44 -1.42
CA PHE A 312 9.10 -3.29 -2.13
C PHE A 312 10.40 -2.75 -1.49
N TRP A 313 10.40 -2.55 -0.17
CA TRP A 313 11.56 -2.01 0.55
C TRP A 313 12.78 -2.95 0.53
N GLN A 314 12.57 -4.24 0.26
CA GLN A 314 13.60 -5.28 0.26
C GLN A 314 14.09 -5.66 -1.14
N LEU A 315 13.73 -4.89 -2.17
CA LEU A 315 14.25 -5.13 -3.53
C LEU A 315 15.77 -4.94 -3.56
N PRO A 316 16.49 -5.64 -4.43
CA PRO A 316 17.96 -5.57 -4.50
C PRO A 316 18.53 -4.16 -4.62
N GLU A 317 17.82 -3.29 -5.34
CA GLU A 317 18.19 -1.90 -5.56
C GLU A 317 18.05 -1.05 -4.28
N HIS A 318 17.19 -1.47 -3.34
CA HIS A 318 16.97 -0.79 -2.05
C HIS A 318 17.76 -1.42 -0.90
N THR A 319 18.31 -2.62 -1.11
CA THR A 319 19.10 -3.36 -0.12
C THR A 319 20.48 -3.73 -0.68
N PRO A 320 21.37 -2.75 -0.94
CA PRO A 320 22.70 -3.00 -1.51
C PRO A 320 23.58 -3.86 -0.59
N ASP A 321 23.33 -3.82 0.72
CA ASP A 321 23.95 -4.66 1.75
C ASP A 321 23.37 -6.08 1.82
N LYS A 322 22.28 -6.34 1.10
CA LYS A 322 21.53 -7.61 1.11
C LYS A 322 20.99 -7.98 2.50
N ILE A 323 20.58 -6.97 3.27
CA ILE A 323 19.94 -7.16 4.57
C ILE A 323 18.47 -6.74 4.48
N GLY A 324 17.57 -7.69 4.73
CA GLY A 324 16.13 -7.46 4.72
C GLY A 324 15.57 -7.05 6.08
N LEU A 325 14.26 -6.90 6.15
CA LEU A 325 13.53 -6.37 7.31
C LEU A 325 13.32 -7.36 8.47
N TYR A 326 13.59 -8.65 8.28
CA TYR A 326 13.30 -9.66 9.32
C TYR A 326 14.01 -9.42 10.66
N PRO A 327 15.31 -9.02 10.71
CA PRO A 327 15.98 -8.68 11.97
C PRO A 327 15.34 -7.49 12.69
N TYR A 328 14.87 -6.48 11.95
CA TYR A 328 14.19 -5.33 12.50
C TYR A 328 12.95 -5.77 13.31
N PHE A 329 12.04 -6.53 12.68
CA PHE A 329 10.84 -7.02 13.35
C PHE A 329 11.13 -7.93 14.54
N ARG A 330 12.15 -8.79 14.44
CA ARG A 330 12.57 -9.65 15.56
C ARG A 330 13.07 -8.88 16.78
N ASN A 331 13.64 -7.71 16.57
CA ASN A 331 14.12 -6.86 17.66
C ASN A 331 12.95 -6.08 18.29
N MET A 332 11.92 -5.74 17.52
CA MET A 332 10.80 -4.92 17.97
C MET A 332 9.61 -5.74 18.52
N VAL A 333 9.54 -7.03 18.19
CA VAL A 333 8.44 -7.93 18.57
C VAL A 333 9.01 -9.21 19.17
N HIS A 334 8.95 -9.36 20.50
CA HIS A 334 9.64 -10.42 21.25
C HIS A 334 9.16 -11.84 20.88
N ASP A 335 7.86 -12.00 20.62
CA ASP A 335 7.26 -13.29 20.26
C ASP A 335 7.44 -13.67 18.79
N TYR A 336 8.02 -12.78 18.00
CA TYR A 336 8.31 -13.01 16.59
C TYR A 336 9.66 -13.67 16.39
N LYS A 337 9.69 -15.02 16.51
CA LYS A 337 10.92 -15.87 16.41
C LYS A 337 10.95 -16.68 15.12
#